data_c83515b0b33f8201813dbca3da0f5650
#
_entry.id   c83515b0b33f8201813dbca3da0f5650
#
_cell.length_a   1.000
_cell.length_b   1.000
_cell.length_c   1.000
_cell.angle_alpha   90.00
_cell.angle_beta   90.00
_cell.angle_gamma   90.00
#
_symmetry.space_group_name_H-M   'P 1'
#
loop_
_entity.id
_entity.type
_entity.pdbx_description
1 polymer ?
#
loop_
_entity_poly.entity_id
_entity_poly.type
_entity_poly.pdbx_seq_one_letter_code
_entity_poly.pdbx_strand_id
1 'polypeptide(L)'
;MHISFLLHNAYGIGGTIRTTFNLAGTLAEQHDVEIVSVFRHREEAALGAPVGVRLRHLVDLRRDGPGYEGDDPEYTRPARVFPRGDGRHRQYSRLTDARIGAHLRSLEADVVIGTRAGLNVHIALQARRGQVRVAQEHLSLDSHSGRLRREIGHRYRLLDAVTTVTVADARAYRARLRLPGVRIGAIPNSVPAPTVAPADSTGKWVVAAGRLTRVKRYDLLVRAFAQVVAARPDWRLRIHGGGDSAGDEKAALRRLVEEGGLYNHVFLMGPAAPLEAEWVKGSVAAVTSSREAFGMTIVEAMRCGVPVVATDCPHGPGEIIENGVDGRLVPTGDVDAIAGALLGLIQDDELRGRTGQAALAASARFDPARIAGRHEALFTELARSSRATLRKSLRNSLRRGGSAVLGGAYGVRDRAADVIRKGRTA
;
A
#
# COMPACT_ATOMS: atom_id res chain seq x y z
N MET A 1 16.79 11.52 -8.20
CA MET A 1 16.66 11.47 -6.72
C MET A 1 17.09 10.09 -6.25
N HIS A 2 17.60 10.00 -5.02
CA HIS A 2 17.75 8.72 -4.33
C HIS A 2 16.46 8.47 -3.50
N ILE A 3 15.74 7.40 -3.77
CA ILE A 3 14.44 7.06 -3.17
C ILE A 3 14.57 5.72 -2.43
N SER A 4 14.26 5.68 -1.14
CA SER A 4 14.33 4.47 -0.33
C SER A 4 12.95 4.08 0.19
N PHE A 5 12.53 2.84 -0.12
CA PHE A 5 11.32 2.23 0.41
C PHE A 5 11.62 1.33 1.60
N LEU A 6 10.97 1.57 2.73
CA LEU A 6 11.03 0.68 3.89
C LEU A 6 9.81 -0.24 3.89
N LEU A 7 10.05 -1.54 3.70
CA LEU A 7 9.02 -2.57 3.54
C LEU A 7 9.14 -3.62 4.65
N HIS A 8 8.02 -4.10 5.16
CA HIS A 8 8.00 -5.13 6.20
C HIS A 8 8.72 -6.41 5.77
N ASN A 9 8.36 -6.94 4.60
CA ASN A 9 8.96 -8.14 3.99
C ASN A 9 8.82 -8.05 2.47
N ALA A 10 9.94 -7.99 1.77
CA ALA A 10 9.97 -7.96 0.30
C ALA A 10 10.05 -9.38 -0.32
N TYR A 11 10.32 -10.40 0.50
CA TYR A 11 10.58 -11.76 0.04
C TYR A 11 9.33 -12.64 -0.06
N GLY A 12 8.17 -12.15 0.41
CA GLY A 12 6.91 -12.86 0.38
C GLY A 12 6.05 -12.55 -0.84
N ILE A 13 4.77 -12.97 -0.77
CA ILE A 13 3.73 -12.63 -1.75
C ILE A 13 2.66 -11.79 -1.05
N GLY A 14 2.27 -10.67 -1.67
CA GLY A 14 1.22 -9.82 -1.11
C GLY A 14 1.01 -8.53 -1.89
N GLY A 15 -0.17 -7.92 -1.74
CA GLY A 15 -0.54 -6.71 -2.45
C GLY A 15 0.42 -5.54 -2.20
N THR A 16 0.82 -5.29 -0.95
CA THR A 16 1.78 -4.23 -0.61
C THR A 16 3.15 -4.48 -1.25
N ILE A 17 3.62 -5.74 -1.30
CA ILE A 17 4.89 -6.08 -1.93
C ILE A 17 4.81 -5.79 -3.43
N ARG A 18 3.77 -6.33 -4.09
CA ARG A 18 3.56 -6.16 -5.54
C ARG A 18 3.46 -4.68 -5.92
N THR A 19 2.66 -3.90 -5.21
CA THR A 19 2.50 -2.47 -5.53
C THR A 19 3.77 -1.66 -5.26
N THR A 20 4.53 -2.00 -4.20
CA THR A 20 5.83 -1.38 -3.95
C THR A 20 6.83 -1.73 -5.05
N PHE A 21 6.86 -2.98 -5.51
CA PHE A 21 7.73 -3.43 -6.60
C PHE A 21 7.37 -2.74 -7.92
N ASN A 22 6.08 -2.65 -8.26
CA ASN A 22 5.63 -1.94 -9.46
C ASN A 22 6.07 -0.48 -9.43
N LEU A 23 5.83 0.22 -8.32
CA LEU A 23 6.21 1.63 -8.18
C LEU A 23 7.73 1.83 -8.20
N ALA A 24 8.46 1.02 -7.44
CA ALA A 24 9.91 1.12 -7.35
C ALA A 24 10.60 0.82 -8.70
N GLY A 25 10.13 -0.21 -9.42
CA GLY A 25 10.65 -0.55 -10.74
C GLY A 25 10.45 0.57 -11.75
N THR A 26 9.24 1.17 -11.79
CA THR A 26 8.98 2.29 -12.69
C THR A 26 9.78 3.55 -12.32
N LEU A 27 9.93 3.84 -11.02
CA LEU A 27 10.76 4.96 -10.58
C LEU A 27 12.25 4.74 -10.86
N ALA A 28 12.72 3.49 -10.87
CA ALA A 28 14.11 3.15 -11.13
C ALA A 28 14.55 3.42 -12.57
N GLU A 29 13.62 3.64 -13.50
CA GLU A 29 13.92 4.06 -14.87
C GLU A 29 14.59 5.45 -14.92
N GLN A 30 14.33 6.30 -13.92
CA GLN A 30 14.82 7.69 -13.89
C GLN A 30 15.50 8.07 -12.57
N HIS A 31 15.44 7.22 -11.54
CA HIS A 31 15.92 7.51 -10.19
C HIS A 31 16.77 6.38 -9.65
N ASP A 32 17.61 6.68 -8.65
CA ASP A 32 18.30 5.68 -7.85
C ASP A 32 17.33 5.17 -6.78
N VAL A 33 16.90 3.91 -6.89
CA VAL A 33 15.84 3.35 -6.05
C VAL A 33 16.34 2.14 -5.26
N GLU A 34 16.05 2.12 -3.98
CA GLU A 34 16.26 0.94 -3.15
C GLU A 34 14.98 0.53 -2.41
N ILE A 35 14.86 -0.76 -2.18
CA ILE A 35 13.87 -1.36 -1.27
C ILE A 35 14.62 -1.99 -0.11
N VAL A 36 14.31 -1.55 1.09
CA VAL A 36 14.85 -2.07 2.35
C VAL A 36 13.78 -2.91 3.02
N SER A 37 13.93 -4.21 2.94
CA SER A 37 13.08 -5.18 3.65
C SER A 37 13.50 -5.27 5.11
N VAL A 38 12.58 -5.16 6.06
CA VAL A 38 12.93 -5.39 7.46
C VAL A 38 13.34 -6.85 7.65
N PHE A 39 12.57 -7.78 7.11
CA PHE A 39 12.83 -9.22 7.25
C PHE A 39 13.20 -9.89 5.93
N ARG A 40 14.08 -10.89 6.03
CA ARG A 40 14.38 -11.85 4.97
C ARG A 40 14.07 -13.26 5.46
N HIS A 41 13.14 -13.94 4.81
CA HIS A 41 12.74 -15.33 5.13
C HIS A 41 13.10 -16.34 4.04
N ARG A 42 13.57 -15.88 2.89
CA ARG A 42 13.88 -16.70 1.70
C ARG A 42 15.13 -16.16 1.03
N GLU A 43 15.75 -16.98 0.21
CA GLU A 43 16.91 -16.56 -0.57
C GLU A 43 16.55 -15.48 -1.56
N GLU A 44 15.50 -15.69 -2.33
CA GLU A 44 15.04 -14.79 -3.39
C GLU A 44 13.65 -14.25 -3.11
N ALA A 45 13.35 -13.08 -3.66
CA ALA A 45 12.03 -12.48 -3.61
C ALA A 45 11.04 -13.31 -4.45
N ALA A 46 9.95 -13.78 -3.86
CA ALA A 46 8.97 -14.65 -4.51
C ALA A 46 8.28 -14.02 -5.74
N LEU A 47 8.28 -12.69 -5.86
CA LEU A 47 7.74 -11.96 -7.01
C LEU A 47 8.85 -11.48 -7.98
N GLY A 48 10.12 -11.88 -7.77
CA GLY A 48 11.26 -11.32 -8.47
C GLY A 48 11.55 -9.87 -8.03
N ALA A 49 12.80 -9.52 -7.82
CA ALA A 49 13.17 -8.14 -7.55
C ALA A 49 13.00 -7.29 -8.83
N PRO A 50 12.47 -6.06 -8.75
CA PRO A 50 12.33 -5.21 -9.93
C PRO A 50 13.70 -4.84 -10.53
N VAL A 51 13.79 -4.79 -11.84
CA VAL A 51 15.02 -4.39 -12.54
C VAL A 51 15.40 -2.96 -12.14
N GLY A 52 16.69 -2.73 -11.95
CA GLY A 52 17.21 -1.40 -11.57
C GLY A 52 17.00 -1.01 -10.10
N VAL A 53 16.35 -1.85 -9.29
CA VAL A 53 16.10 -1.59 -7.87
C VAL A 53 17.06 -2.38 -6.99
N ARG A 54 17.77 -1.70 -6.08
CA ARG A 54 18.58 -2.37 -5.07
C ARG A 54 17.69 -2.93 -3.97
N LEU A 55 17.69 -4.26 -3.77
CA LEU A 55 16.99 -4.93 -2.69
C LEU A 55 17.96 -5.27 -1.54
N ARG A 56 17.65 -4.76 -0.34
CA ARG A 56 18.43 -5.01 0.88
C ARG A 56 17.51 -5.54 1.99
N HIS A 57 18.09 -6.16 3.01
CA HIS A 57 17.36 -6.57 4.22
C HIS A 57 18.10 -6.09 5.49
N LEU A 58 17.37 -6.00 6.59
CA LEU A 58 17.89 -5.55 7.88
C LEU A 58 18.08 -6.68 8.89
N VAL A 59 17.21 -7.71 8.83
CA VAL A 59 17.25 -8.88 9.71
C VAL A 59 17.04 -10.13 8.87
N ASP A 60 17.98 -11.07 8.96
CA ASP A 60 17.90 -12.36 8.26
C ASP A 60 17.27 -13.43 9.16
N LEU A 61 16.14 -13.97 8.73
CA LEU A 61 15.39 -15.02 9.44
C LEU A 61 15.34 -16.33 8.66
N ARG A 62 16.27 -16.56 7.74
CA ARG A 62 16.43 -17.83 7.06
C ARG A 62 17.16 -18.81 8.00
N ARG A 63 16.44 -19.81 8.51
CA ARG A 63 16.98 -20.76 9.50
C ARG A 63 18.26 -21.48 9.05
N ASP A 64 18.32 -21.78 7.76
CA ASP A 64 19.47 -22.49 7.17
C ASP A 64 20.50 -21.51 6.55
N GLY A 65 20.31 -20.22 6.72
CA GLY A 65 21.22 -19.19 6.19
C GLY A 65 22.35 -18.84 7.15
N PRO A 66 23.56 -18.55 6.64
CA PRO A 66 24.74 -18.23 7.47
C PRO A 66 24.57 -16.95 8.32
N GLY A 67 23.58 -16.13 8.00
CA GLY A 67 23.31 -14.87 8.69
C GLY A 67 22.02 -14.89 9.53
N TYR A 68 21.57 -16.07 9.98
CA TYR A 68 20.36 -16.20 10.78
C TYR A 68 20.45 -15.42 12.10
N GLU A 69 19.50 -14.52 12.33
CA GLU A 69 19.47 -13.63 13.51
C GLU A 69 18.27 -13.93 14.44
N GLY A 70 17.54 -15.03 14.22
CA GLY A 70 16.38 -15.38 15.05
C GLY A 70 16.73 -15.74 16.48
N ASP A 71 17.98 -16.13 16.77
CA ASP A 71 18.49 -16.48 18.09
C ASP A 71 19.16 -15.29 18.81
N ASP A 72 19.22 -14.13 18.18
CA ASP A 72 19.76 -12.92 18.82
C ASP A 72 18.93 -12.56 20.05
N PRO A 73 19.55 -12.34 21.23
CA PRO A 73 18.82 -11.97 22.47
C PRO A 73 17.95 -10.73 22.33
N GLU A 74 18.32 -9.76 21.50
CA GLU A 74 17.51 -8.56 21.24
C GLU A 74 16.34 -8.85 20.28
N TYR A 75 16.39 -9.95 19.50
CA TYR A 75 15.28 -10.38 18.66
C TYR A 75 14.12 -10.95 19.51
N THR A 76 14.41 -11.58 20.64
CA THR A 76 13.38 -12.10 21.55
C THR A 76 12.69 -11.01 22.39
N ARG A 77 13.28 -9.83 22.50
CA ARG A 77 12.75 -8.71 23.30
C ARG A 77 11.76 -7.89 22.48
N PRO A 78 10.56 -7.55 23.02
CA PRO A 78 9.54 -6.78 22.31
C PRO A 78 10.05 -5.43 21.82
N ALA A 79 9.60 -5.01 20.64
CA ALA A 79 9.87 -3.69 20.08
C ALA A 79 9.39 -2.56 21.00
N ARG A 80 10.11 -1.44 21.02
CA ARG A 80 9.79 -0.22 21.75
C ARG A 80 9.31 0.91 20.84
N VAL A 81 9.83 0.98 19.62
CA VAL A 81 9.51 2.02 18.63
C VAL A 81 8.36 1.57 17.75
N PHE A 82 8.41 0.32 17.26
CA PHE A 82 7.30 -0.20 16.47
C PHE A 82 6.02 -0.28 17.31
N PRO A 83 4.89 0.33 16.85
CA PRO A 83 3.69 0.52 17.66
C PRO A 83 3.04 -0.77 18.15
N ARG A 84 2.72 -0.85 19.43
CA ARG A 84 2.00 -2.01 20.00
C ARG A 84 0.58 -2.19 19.44
N GLY A 85 0.01 -1.13 18.87
CA GLY A 85 -1.32 -1.17 18.23
C GLY A 85 -1.31 -1.72 16.81
N ASP A 86 -0.14 -1.87 16.16
CA ASP A 86 -0.01 -2.46 14.83
C ASP A 86 -0.18 -3.99 14.91
N GLY A 87 -1.01 -4.58 14.05
CA GLY A 87 -1.28 -6.02 14.04
C GLY A 87 -0.05 -6.90 13.82
N ARG A 88 1.06 -6.33 13.37
CA ARG A 88 2.34 -7.03 13.21
C ARG A 88 3.33 -6.80 14.36
N HIS A 89 2.94 -6.09 15.43
CA HIS A 89 3.85 -5.75 16.53
C HIS A 89 4.63 -6.95 17.07
N ARG A 90 3.97 -8.12 17.18
CA ARG A 90 4.61 -9.34 17.70
C ARG A 90 5.76 -9.88 16.85
N GLN A 91 5.87 -9.44 15.61
CA GLN A 91 6.95 -9.81 14.68
C GLN A 91 8.15 -8.85 14.80
N TYR A 92 7.99 -7.74 15.52
CA TYR A 92 9.04 -6.74 15.72
C TYR A 92 9.63 -6.83 17.11
N SER A 93 10.91 -6.52 17.21
CA SER A 93 11.74 -6.70 18.38
C SER A 93 12.67 -5.50 18.60
N ARG A 94 13.44 -5.51 19.68
CA ARG A 94 14.49 -4.51 19.88
C ARG A 94 15.56 -4.55 18.82
N LEU A 95 15.89 -5.75 18.31
CA LEU A 95 16.83 -5.90 17.19
C LEU A 95 16.30 -5.16 15.95
N THR A 96 15.03 -5.39 15.58
CA THR A 96 14.44 -4.68 14.42
C THR A 96 14.40 -3.18 14.63
N ASP A 97 14.03 -2.69 15.82
CA ASP A 97 14.05 -1.26 16.14
C ASP A 97 15.46 -0.66 15.99
N ALA A 98 16.49 -1.36 16.47
CA ALA A 98 17.87 -0.93 16.39
C ALA A 98 18.37 -0.90 14.94
N ARG A 99 18.10 -1.95 14.15
CA ARG A 99 18.50 -2.07 12.73
C ARG A 99 17.81 -1.02 11.87
N ILE A 100 16.49 -0.84 12.01
CA ILE A 100 15.74 0.20 11.28
C ILE A 100 16.28 1.59 11.66
N GLY A 101 16.49 1.84 12.95
CA GLY A 101 16.99 3.13 13.41
C GLY A 101 18.41 3.43 12.94
N ALA A 102 19.30 2.45 12.94
CA ALA A 102 20.66 2.59 12.42
C ALA A 102 20.64 2.91 10.93
N HIS A 103 19.84 2.14 10.14
CA HIS A 103 19.68 2.37 8.72
C HIS A 103 19.14 3.77 8.42
N LEU A 104 18.05 4.20 9.05
CA LEU A 104 17.45 5.52 8.79
C LEU A 104 18.35 6.69 9.15
N ARG A 105 19.19 6.54 10.17
CA ARG A 105 20.18 7.59 10.56
C ARG A 105 21.36 7.69 9.60
N SER A 106 21.79 6.58 9.00
CA SER A 106 22.90 6.56 8.03
C SER A 106 22.47 6.79 6.57
N LEU A 107 21.17 6.67 6.29
CA LEU A 107 20.62 6.74 4.94
C LEU A 107 20.77 8.15 4.34
N GLU A 108 21.32 8.22 3.13
CA GLU A 108 21.50 9.46 2.35
C GLU A 108 20.51 9.57 1.19
N ALA A 109 19.26 9.17 1.40
CA ALA A 109 18.20 9.32 0.41
C ALA A 109 17.58 10.72 0.42
N ASP A 110 17.10 11.19 -0.73
CA ASP A 110 16.29 12.41 -0.85
C ASP A 110 14.88 12.16 -0.29
N VAL A 111 14.34 10.96 -0.55
CA VAL A 111 12.97 10.56 -0.17
C VAL A 111 12.99 9.22 0.55
N VAL A 112 12.32 9.14 1.69
CA VAL A 112 12.14 7.89 2.46
C VAL A 112 10.66 7.60 2.59
N ILE A 113 10.25 6.40 2.15
CA ILE A 113 8.85 5.98 2.08
C ILE A 113 8.64 4.74 2.95
N GLY A 114 7.74 4.82 3.92
CA GLY A 114 7.30 3.65 4.66
C GLY A 114 5.99 3.11 4.12
N THR A 115 5.87 1.81 4.04
CA THR A 115 4.73 1.13 3.42
C THR A 115 3.75 0.53 4.44
N ARG A 116 3.91 0.89 5.71
CA ARG A 116 3.09 0.39 6.81
C ARG A 116 3.15 1.34 8.00
N ALA A 117 2.04 1.48 8.72
CA ALA A 117 1.92 2.40 9.84
C ALA A 117 3.06 2.31 10.87
N GLY A 118 3.47 1.11 11.28
CA GLY A 118 4.59 0.93 12.20
C GLY A 118 5.94 1.39 11.63
N LEU A 119 6.19 1.16 10.36
CA LEU A 119 7.41 1.63 9.67
C LEU A 119 7.37 3.14 9.47
N ASN A 120 6.20 3.70 9.20
CA ASN A 120 5.98 5.13 9.08
C ASN A 120 6.29 5.86 10.40
N VAL A 121 6.01 5.22 11.56
CA VAL A 121 6.41 5.73 12.87
C VAL A 121 7.94 5.74 13.03
N HIS A 122 8.65 4.72 12.56
CA HIS A 122 10.13 4.74 12.55
C HIS A 122 10.68 5.88 11.70
N ILE A 123 10.16 6.06 10.49
CA ILE A 123 10.57 7.16 9.61
C ILE A 123 10.31 8.52 10.27
N ALA A 124 9.11 8.71 10.83
CA ALA A 124 8.74 9.94 11.54
C ALA A 124 9.73 10.31 12.65
N LEU A 125 10.20 9.31 13.40
CA LEU A 125 11.05 9.51 14.57
C LEU A 125 12.56 9.51 14.26
N GLN A 126 13.02 8.77 13.25
CA GLN A 126 14.42 8.40 13.10
C GLN A 126 15.04 8.79 11.74
N ALA A 127 14.25 9.13 10.73
CA ALA A 127 14.78 9.63 9.47
C ALA A 127 15.46 11.00 9.65
N ARG A 128 16.50 11.26 8.87
CA ARG A 128 17.33 12.47 8.97
C ARG A 128 16.52 13.72 8.60
N ARG A 129 16.89 14.85 9.21
CA ARG A 129 16.36 16.15 8.81
C ARG A 129 16.83 16.48 7.39
N GLY A 130 15.91 17.01 6.57
CA GLY A 130 16.20 17.36 5.17
C GLY A 130 15.77 16.29 4.16
N GLN A 131 15.52 15.05 4.59
CA GLN A 131 14.87 14.04 3.77
C GLN A 131 13.36 14.31 3.69
N VAL A 132 12.77 14.02 2.54
CA VAL A 132 11.29 13.96 2.39
C VAL A 132 10.80 12.65 2.98
N ARG A 133 9.93 12.74 4.01
CA ARG A 133 9.42 11.59 4.77
C ARG A 133 7.96 11.34 4.41
N VAL A 134 7.70 10.22 3.76
CA VAL A 134 6.37 9.87 3.26
C VAL A 134 5.85 8.60 3.93
N ALA A 135 4.64 8.66 4.47
CA ALA A 135 3.87 7.47 4.82
C ALA A 135 3.01 7.06 3.64
N GLN A 136 3.23 5.87 3.10
CA GLN A 136 2.33 5.25 2.13
C GLN A 136 1.46 4.21 2.85
N GLU A 137 0.16 4.50 2.96
CA GLU A 137 -0.80 3.66 3.68
C GLU A 137 -1.54 2.74 2.71
N HIS A 138 -1.29 1.44 2.87
CA HIS A 138 -1.92 0.38 2.10
C HIS A 138 -3.09 -0.30 2.82
N LEU A 139 -3.34 0.09 4.06
CA LEU A 139 -4.51 -0.31 4.84
C LEU A 139 -5.33 0.94 5.14
N SER A 140 -6.64 0.82 5.10
CA SER A 140 -7.52 1.95 5.46
C SER A 140 -7.35 2.32 6.95
N LEU A 141 -7.57 3.59 7.27
CA LEU A 141 -7.50 4.11 8.64
C LEU A 141 -8.40 3.32 9.60
N ASP A 142 -9.56 2.84 9.12
CA ASP A 142 -10.50 2.05 9.90
C ASP A 142 -10.02 0.63 10.19
N SER A 143 -9.08 0.12 9.42
CA SER A 143 -8.43 -1.17 9.67
C SER A 143 -7.44 -1.12 10.85
N HIS A 144 -7.05 0.06 11.29
CA HIS A 144 -6.14 0.23 12.41
C HIS A 144 -6.89 0.21 13.75
N SER A 145 -6.26 -0.38 14.77
CA SER A 145 -6.78 -0.32 16.14
C SER A 145 -6.88 1.13 16.65
N GLY A 146 -7.79 1.39 17.58
CA GLY A 146 -7.90 2.71 18.20
C GLY A 146 -6.60 3.19 18.84
N ARG A 147 -5.79 2.25 19.39
CA ARG A 147 -4.45 2.54 19.93
C ARG A 147 -3.50 3.01 18.82
N LEU A 148 -3.45 2.31 17.70
CA LEU A 148 -2.60 2.69 16.58
C LEU A 148 -3.02 4.02 15.99
N ARG A 149 -4.33 4.28 15.81
CA ARG A 149 -4.83 5.57 15.31
C ARG A 149 -4.40 6.76 16.18
N ARG A 150 -4.41 6.61 17.50
CA ARG A 150 -3.89 7.66 18.42
C ARG A 150 -2.39 7.89 18.22
N GLU A 151 -1.61 6.83 18.08
CA GLU A 151 -0.17 6.94 17.85
C GLU A 151 0.18 7.54 16.50
N ILE A 152 -0.50 7.15 15.43
CA ILE A 152 -0.42 7.77 14.11
C ILE A 152 -0.71 9.28 14.20
N GLY A 153 -1.83 9.67 14.84
CA GLY A 153 -2.20 11.07 15.02
C GLY A 153 -1.14 11.92 15.75
N HIS A 154 -0.29 11.28 16.54
CA HIS A 154 0.80 11.94 17.26
C HIS A 154 2.10 11.99 16.45
N ARG A 155 2.49 10.84 15.87
CA ARG A 155 3.80 10.66 15.23
C ARG A 155 3.84 11.19 13.79
N TYR A 156 2.74 11.06 13.04
CA TYR A 156 2.70 11.49 11.65
C TYR A 156 2.80 13.01 11.44
N ARG A 157 2.66 13.81 12.50
CA ARG A 157 2.98 15.25 12.47
C ARG A 157 4.44 15.55 12.12
N LEU A 158 5.32 14.56 12.23
CA LEU A 158 6.73 14.65 11.91
C LEU A 158 7.04 14.24 10.46
N LEU A 159 6.04 13.78 9.71
CA LEU A 159 6.16 13.44 8.28
C LEU A 159 5.89 14.68 7.41
N ASP A 160 6.31 14.60 6.16
CA ASP A 160 6.04 15.62 5.15
C ASP A 160 4.76 15.29 4.36
N ALA A 161 4.47 14.00 4.14
CA ALA A 161 3.23 13.56 3.51
C ALA A 161 2.71 12.22 4.04
N VAL A 162 1.40 12.03 3.89
CA VAL A 162 0.69 10.75 3.97
C VAL A 162 -0.05 10.53 2.65
N THR A 163 0.28 9.44 1.96
CA THR A 163 -0.46 8.99 0.78
C THR A 163 -1.29 7.77 1.13
N THR A 164 -2.55 7.79 0.75
CA THR A 164 -3.47 6.66 0.84
C THR A 164 -3.78 6.13 -0.56
N VAL A 165 -4.29 4.93 -0.67
CA VAL A 165 -4.59 4.32 -1.97
C VAL A 165 -5.97 4.69 -2.52
N THR A 166 -6.82 5.36 -1.71
CA THR A 166 -8.15 5.85 -2.10
C THR A 166 -8.41 7.26 -1.59
N VAL A 167 -9.26 8.00 -2.30
CA VAL A 167 -9.69 9.36 -1.91
C VAL A 167 -10.53 9.31 -0.64
N ALA A 168 -11.37 8.30 -0.48
CA ALA A 168 -12.18 8.08 0.71
C ALA A 168 -11.31 7.96 1.97
N ASP A 169 -10.23 7.18 1.90
CA ASP A 169 -9.32 7.04 3.02
C ASP A 169 -8.50 8.33 3.28
N ALA A 170 -8.07 9.04 2.23
CA ALA A 170 -7.44 10.36 2.39
C ALA A 170 -8.37 11.36 3.10
N ARG A 171 -9.67 11.35 2.78
CA ARG A 171 -10.68 12.15 3.48
C ARG A 171 -10.80 11.74 4.96
N ALA A 172 -10.80 10.42 5.24
CA ALA A 172 -10.83 9.90 6.62
C ALA A 172 -9.62 10.35 7.43
N TYR A 173 -8.41 10.30 6.86
CA TYR A 173 -7.19 10.81 7.49
C TYR A 173 -7.28 12.30 7.80
N ARG A 174 -7.74 13.14 6.84
CA ARG A 174 -7.91 14.60 7.05
C ARG A 174 -8.97 14.92 8.12
N ALA A 175 -10.09 14.20 8.12
CA ALA A 175 -11.20 14.47 9.03
C ALA A 175 -10.91 14.03 10.47
N ARG A 176 -10.16 12.94 10.65
CA ARG A 176 -10.02 12.28 11.96
C ARG A 176 -8.65 12.47 12.62
N LEU A 177 -7.64 12.88 11.84
CA LEU A 177 -6.28 13.09 12.35
C LEU A 177 -5.87 14.56 12.16
N ARG A 178 -5.41 15.17 13.26
CA ARG A 178 -4.87 16.54 13.25
C ARG A 178 -3.37 16.48 12.88
N LEU A 179 -3.07 16.63 11.59
CA LEU A 179 -1.70 16.57 11.05
C LEU A 179 -1.33 17.90 10.38
N PRO A 180 -1.11 18.97 11.17
CA PRO A 180 -0.80 20.29 10.61
C PRO A 180 0.52 20.27 9.84
N GLY A 181 0.53 20.87 8.65
CA GLY A 181 1.72 20.92 7.79
C GLY A 181 2.02 19.64 7.01
N VAL A 182 1.30 18.55 7.26
CA VAL A 182 1.48 17.28 6.53
C VAL A 182 0.58 17.25 5.30
N ARG A 183 1.15 16.98 4.13
CA ARG A 183 0.39 16.81 2.89
C ARG A 183 -0.34 15.46 2.92
N ILE A 184 -1.67 15.47 2.89
CA ILE A 184 -2.47 14.24 2.82
C ILE A 184 -3.11 14.15 1.44
N GLY A 185 -2.88 13.04 0.72
CA GLY A 185 -3.42 12.83 -0.63
C GLY A 185 -3.67 11.37 -0.93
N ALA A 186 -4.44 11.10 -1.99
CA ALA A 186 -4.64 9.77 -2.52
C ALA A 186 -3.81 9.58 -3.79
N ILE A 187 -3.01 8.52 -3.82
CA ILE A 187 -2.34 8.02 -5.02
C ILE A 187 -2.64 6.52 -5.08
N PRO A 188 -3.42 6.05 -6.06
CA PRO A 188 -3.81 4.65 -6.13
C PRO A 188 -2.62 3.74 -6.43
N ASN A 189 -2.79 2.46 -6.20
CA ASN A 189 -1.83 1.45 -6.61
C ASN A 189 -1.80 1.34 -8.13
N SER A 190 -0.63 1.01 -8.68
CA SER A 190 -0.47 0.71 -10.09
C SER A 190 -0.59 -0.80 -10.36
N VAL A 191 -1.07 -1.13 -11.55
CA VAL A 191 -1.08 -2.48 -12.08
C VAL A 191 -0.50 -2.44 -13.49
N PRO A 192 0.57 -3.17 -13.79
CA PRO A 192 1.15 -3.25 -15.13
C PRO A 192 0.15 -3.78 -16.16
N ALA A 193 0.37 -3.47 -17.44
CA ALA A 193 -0.34 -4.14 -18.50
C ALA A 193 -0.01 -5.63 -18.49
N PRO A 194 -0.98 -6.53 -18.73
CA PRO A 194 -0.72 -7.95 -18.80
C PRO A 194 0.17 -8.27 -20.02
N THR A 195 0.94 -9.36 -19.91
CA THR A 195 1.78 -9.86 -21.01
C THR A 195 1.00 -10.75 -21.99
N VAL A 196 -0.26 -11.01 -21.66
CA VAL A 196 -1.19 -11.85 -22.45
C VAL A 196 -2.23 -10.97 -23.14
N ALA A 197 -2.78 -11.47 -24.27
CA ALA A 197 -3.89 -10.78 -24.93
C ALA A 197 -5.11 -10.66 -24.01
N PRO A 198 -5.90 -9.59 -24.14
CA PRO A 198 -7.15 -9.44 -23.39
C PRO A 198 -8.10 -10.63 -23.63
N ALA A 199 -8.98 -10.88 -22.65
CA ALA A 199 -9.97 -11.94 -22.71
C ALA A 199 -10.91 -11.73 -23.92
N ASP A 200 -11.22 -12.81 -24.63
CA ASP A 200 -12.21 -12.83 -25.72
C ASP A 200 -13.67 -12.97 -25.19
N SER A 201 -13.81 -13.17 -23.90
CA SER A 201 -15.11 -13.33 -23.19
C SER A 201 -15.96 -14.51 -23.70
N THR A 202 -15.38 -15.49 -24.41
CA THR A 202 -16.09 -16.66 -24.94
C THR A 202 -16.18 -17.81 -23.93
N GLY A 203 -15.25 -17.84 -22.97
CA GLY A 203 -15.22 -18.84 -21.90
C GLY A 203 -16.42 -18.71 -20.95
N LYS A 204 -16.99 -19.83 -20.53
CA LYS A 204 -18.11 -19.86 -19.57
C LYS A 204 -17.59 -19.96 -18.13
N TRP A 205 -16.70 -19.03 -17.75
CA TRP A 205 -16.03 -19.02 -16.47
C TRP A 205 -16.22 -17.68 -15.75
N VAL A 206 -16.64 -17.78 -14.49
CA VAL A 206 -16.44 -16.71 -13.53
C VAL A 206 -15.12 -16.96 -12.79
N VAL A 207 -14.28 -15.95 -12.68
CA VAL A 207 -12.97 -16.05 -12.00
C VAL A 207 -12.96 -15.12 -10.79
N ALA A 208 -12.49 -15.63 -9.66
CA ALA A 208 -12.22 -14.86 -8.46
C ALA A 208 -10.82 -15.15 -7.97
N ALA A 209 -10.12 -14.13 -7.42
CA ALA A 209 -8.78 -14.31 -6.91
C ALA A 209 -8.50 -13.48 -5.66
N GLY A 210 -7.73 -14.04 -4.72
CA GLY A 210 -7.30 -13.40 -3.50
C GLY A 210 -7.03 -14.40 -2.38
N ARG A 211 -6.55 -13.89 -1.24
CA ARG A 211 -6.32 -14.74 -0.07
C ARG A 211 -7.64 -15.37 0.40
N LEU A 212 -7.61 -16.65 0.75
CA LEU A 212 -8.77 -17.32 1.35
C LEU A 212 -8.91 -16.84 2.81
N THR A 213 -9.68 -15.78 3.01
CA THR A 213 -9.92 -15.16 4.32
C THR A 213 -11.38 -14.70 4.39
N ARG A 214 -11.94 -14.62 5.59
CA ARG A 214 -13.31 -14.14 5.83
C ARG A 214 -13.62 -12.77 5.23
N VAL A 215 -12.62 -11.90 5.10
CA VAL A 215 -12.79 -10.58 4.50
C VAL A 215 -13.16 -10.68 3.02
N LYS A 216 -12.70 -11.71 2.31
CA LYS A 216 -12.98 -11.91 0.88
C LYS A 216 -14.36 -12.48 0.58
N ARG A 217 -15.04 -13.03 1.60
CA ARG A 217 -16.42 -13.48 1.53
C ARG A 217 -16.73 -14.40 0.34
N TYR A 218 -15.80 -15.32 0.05
CA TYR A 218 -16.04 -16.35 -0.98
C TYR A 218 -17.23 -17.28 -0.64
N ASP A 219 -17.62 -17.33 0.62
CA ASP A 219 -18.86 -17.97 1.07
C ASP A 219 -20.11 -17.39 0.37
N LEU A 220 -20.18 -16.07 0.25
CA LEU A 220 -21.27 -15.39 -0.47
C LEU A 220 -21.20 -15.65 -1.98
N LEU A 221 -19.98 -15.66 -2.54
CA LEU A 221 -19.78 -15.94 -3.96
C LEU A 221 -20.25 -17.37 -4.32
N VAL A 222 -19.92 -18.38 -3.51
CA VAL A 222 -20.37 -19.77 -3.74
C VAL A 222 -21.89 -19.88 -3.64
N ARG A 223 -22.53 -19.22 -2.66
CA ARG A 223 -24.01 -19.18 -2.53
C ARG A 223 -24.66 -18.48 -3.71
N ALA A 224 -24.15 -17.34 -4.15
CA ALA A 224 -24.62 -16.63 -5.33
C ALA A 224 -24.45 -17.48 -6.60
N PHE A 225 -23.33 -18.20 -6.70
CA PHE A 225 -23.06 -19.05 -7.85
C PHE A 225 -23.97 -20.28 -7.93
N ALA A 226 -24.53 -20.75 -6.81
CA ALA A 226 -25.57 -21.77 -6.83
C ALA A 226 -26.82 -21.31 -7.62
N GLN A 227 -27.22 -20.04 -7.49
CA GLN A 227 -28.31 -19.46 -8.28
C GLN A 227 -27.91 -19.31 -9.76
N VAL A 228 -26.64 -18.97 -10.03
CA VAL A 228 -26.13 -18.94 -11.42
C VAL A 228 -26.21 -20.34 -12.05
N VAL A 229 -25.79 -21.39 -11.35
CA VAL A 229 -25.84 -22.78 -11.85
C VAL A 229 -27.27 -23.22 -12.12
N ALA A 230 -28.23 -22.85 -11.27
CA ALA A 230 -29.67 -23.18 -11.49
C ALA A 230 -30.23 -22.57 -12.80
N ALA A 231 -29.76 -21.37 -13.17
CA ALA A 231 -30.20 -20.70 -14.40
C ALA A 231 -29.29 -21.01 -15.62
N ARG A 232 -28.02 -21.23 -15.39
CA ARG A 232 -26.97 -21.45 -16.42
C ARG A 232 -26.01 -22.58 -16.01
N PRO A 233 -26.43 -23.85 -16.09
CA PRO A 233 -25.61 -25.00 -15.67
C PRO A 233 -24.37 -25.24 -16.49
N ASP A 234 -24.22 -24.55 -17.61
CA ASP A 234 -23.03 -24.54 -18.48
C ASP A 234 -21.90 -23.65 -17.97
N TRP A 235 -22.12 -22.83 -16.93
CA TRP A 235 -21.11 -21.93 -16.35
C TRP A 235 -20.41 -22.55 -15.15
N ARG A 236 -19.18 -22.12 -14.92
CA ARG A 236 -18.31 -22.59 -13.83
C ARG A 236 -17.62 -21.44 -13.13
N LEU A 237 -17.21 -21.65 -11.87
CA LEU A 237 -16.48 -20.70 -11.03
C LEU A 237 -15.11 -21.25 -10.66
N ARG A 238 -14.07 -20.46 -10.87
CA ARG A 238 -12.71 -20.70 -10.36
C ARG A 238 -12.36 -19.70 -9.29
N ILE A 239 -11.92 -20.17 -8.13
CA ILE A 239 -11.44 -19.33 -7.03
C ILE A 239 -9.95 -19.62 -6.85
N HIS A 240 -9.10 -18.65 -7.22
CA HIS A 240 -7.66 -18.72 -7.06
C HIS A 240 -7.25 -18.05 -5.75
N GLY A 241 -6.50 -18.77 -4.90
CA GLY A 241 -6.02 -18.22 -3.66
C GLY A 241 -5.47 -19.23 -2.67
N GLY A 242 -4.78 -18.68 -1.70
CA GLY A 242 -4.16 -19.39 -0.59
C GLY A 242 -3.93 -18.42 0.57
N GLY A 243 -3.03 -18.75 1.49
CA GLY A 243 -2.63 -17.93 2.63
C GLY A 243 -2.35 -18.77 3.87
N ASP A 244 -1.65 -18.20 4.84
CA ASP A 244 -1.21 -18.89 6.06
C ASP A 244 -2.38 -19.39 6.94
N SER A 245 -3.52 -18.71 6.88
CA SER A 245 -4.77 -19.09 7.56
C SER A 245 -5.82 -19.71 6.63
N ALA A 246 -5.40 -20.14 5.42
CA ALA A 246 -6.34 -20.64 4.40
C ALA A 246 -6.91 -22.02 4.73
N GLY A 247 -6.31 -22.77 5.65
CA GLY A 247 -6.73 -24.14 5.95
C GLY A 247 -8.21 -24.23 6.36
N ASP A 248 -8.58 -23.48 7.38
CA ASP A 248 -9.96 -23.47 7.91
C ASP A 248 -10.96 -22.90 6.90
N GLU A 249 -10.59 -21.80 6.24
CA GLU A 249 -11.46 -21.13 5.25
C GLU A 249 -11.63 -22.00 4.01
N LYS A 250 -10.55 -22.64 3.54
CA LYS A 250 -10.60 -23.58 2.42
C LYS A 250 -11.49 -24.80 2.73
N ALA A 251 -11.39 -25.34 3.94
CA ALA A 251 -12.23 -26.45 4.38
C ALA A 251 -13.71 -26.05 4.48
N ALA A 252 -13.98 -24.83 5.00
CA ALA A 252 -15.34 -24.30 5.05
C ALA A 252 -15.96 -24.10 3.66
N LEU A 253 -15.17 -23.57 2.71
CA LEU A 253 -15.62 -23.41 1.31
C LEU A 253 -15.85 -24.77 0.63
N ARG A 254 -15.01 -25.78 0.87
CA ARG A 254 -15.24 -27.12 0.34
C ARG A 254 -16.54 -27.71 0.83
N ARG A 255 -16.79 -27.65 2.14
CA ARG A 255 -18.10 -28.11 2.69
C ARG A 255 -19.27 -27.39 2.04
N LEU A 256 -19.18 -26.07 1.86
CA LEU A 256 -20.25 -25.31 1.22
C LEU A 256 -20.49 -25.73 -0.24
N VAL A 257 -19.44 -26.05 -0.98
CA VAL A 257 -19.52 -26.58 -2.36
C VAL A 257 -20.16 -27.97 -2.37
N GLU A 258 -19.81 -28.85 -1.44
CA GLU A 258 -20.35 -30.20 -1.29
C GLU A 258 -21.81 -30.17 -0.89
N GLU A 259 -22.18 -29.44 0.16
CA GLU A 259 -23.57 -29.27 0.64
C GLU A 259 -24.47 -28.65 -0.41
N GLY A 260 -23.95 -27.78 -1.26
CA GLY A 260 -24.68 -27.16 -2.38
C GLY A 260 -24.72 -28.02 -3.65
N GLY A 261 -24.11 -29.20 -3.69
CA GLY A 261 -24.01 -30.05 -4.90
C GLY A 261 -23.23 -29.39 -6.05
N LEU A 262 -22.32 -28.44 -5.73
CA LEU A 262 -21.64 -27.59 -6.72
C LEU A 262 -20.26 -28.12 -7.16
N TYR A 263 -19.90 -29.36 -6.85
CA TYR A 263 -18.58 -29.93 -7.08
C TYR A 263 -18.16 -29.98 -8.56
N ASN A 264 -19.11 -29.98 -9.51
CA ASN A 264 -18.84 -29.89 -10.95
C ASN A 264 -18.79 -28.45 -11.49
N HIS A 265 -19.06 -27.44 -10.63
CA HIS A 265 -19.22 -26.05 -11.05
C HIS A 265 -18.31 -25.08 -10.32
N VAL A 266 -17.85 -25.38 -9.11
CA VAL A 266 -17.01 -24.49 -8.30
C VAL A 266 -15.69 -25.17 -7.95
N PHE A 267 -14.58 -24.52 -8.34
CA PHE A 267 -13.23 -25.07 -8.22
C PHE A 267 -12.33 -24.16 -7.36
N LEU A 268 -11.77 -24.71 -6.29
CA LEU A 268 -10.76 -24.04 -5.45
C LEU A 268 -9.36 -24.36 -5.98
N MET A 269 -8.83 -23.47 -6.82
CA MET A 269 -7.65 -23.72 -7.67
C MET A 269 -6.31 -23.62 -6.94
N GLY A 270 -6.28 -23.02 -5.73
CA GLY A 270 -5.00 -22.67 -5.09
C GLY A 270 -4.41 -21.36 -5.63
N PRO A 271 -3.20 -20.98 -5.16
CA PRO A 271 -2.52 -19.77 -5.65
C PRO A 271 -2.07 -19.94 -7.10
N ALA A 272 -2.15 -18.86 -7.88
CA ALA A 272 -1.67 -18.79 -9.26
C ALA A 272 -0.69 -17.62 -9.45
N ALA A 273 0.34 -17.85 -10.26
CA ALA A 273 1.30 -16.83 -10.71
C ALA A 273 1.86 -17.25 -12.07
N PRO A 274 1.77 -16.43 -13.12
CA PRO A 274 1.13 -15.13 -13.15
C PRO A 274 -0.41 -15.24 -13.14
N LEU A 275 -1.08 -14.34 -12.41
CA LEU A 275 -2.53 -14.39 -12.26
C LEU A 275 -3.26 -13.90 -13.52
N GLU A 276 -2.63 -13.08 -14.35
CA GLU A 276 -3.19 -12.58 -15.61
C GLU A 276 -3.58 -13.72 -16.57
N ALA A 277 -2.79 -14.80 -16.60
CA ALA A 277 -3.11 -15.99 -17.39
C ALA A 277 -4.39 -16.70 -16.95
N GLU A 278 -4.81 -16.50 -15.70
CA GLU A 278 -6.09 -17.03 -15.20
C GLU A 278 -7.25 -16.04 -15.41
N TRP A 279 -6.99 -14.73 -15.32
CA TRP A 279 -7.99 -13.72 -15.61
C TRP A 279 -8.52 -13.83 -17.05
N VAL A 280 -7.64 -13.93 -18.04
CA VAL A 280 -8.05 -13.99 -19.47
C VAL A 280 -8.83 -15.23 -19.86
N LYS A 281 -8.82 -16.30 -19.05
CA LYS A 281 -9.68 -17.48 -19.23
C LYS A 281 -11.11 -17.25 -18.76
N GLY A 282 -11.33 -16.19 -17.99
CA GLY A 282 -12.64 -15.82 -17.47
C GLY A 282 -13.40 -14.88 -18.38
N SER A 283 -14.72 -14.98 -18.38
CA SER A 283 -15.61 -14.02 -19.05
C SER A 283 -16.18 -13.00 -18.07
N VAL A 284 -16.17 -13.28 -16.78
CA VAL A 284 -16.60 -12.37 -15.69
C VAL A 284 -15.67 -12.58 -14.51
N ALA A 285 -15.24 -11.50 -13.88
CA ALA A 285 -14.51 -11.53 -12.61
C ALA A 285 -15.45 -11.21 -11.44
N ALA A 286 -15.23 -11.85 -10.27
CA ALA A 286 -16.02 -11.60 -9.06
C ALA A 286 -15.15 -11.22 -7.87
N VAL A 287 -15.50 -10.12 -7.16
CA VAL A 287 -14.83 -9.65 -5.95
C VAL A 287 -15.90 -9.36 -4.88
N THR A 288 -16.12 -10.29 -3.96
CA THR A 288 -17.22 -10.26 -2.98
C THR A 288 -16.80 -9.78 -1.58
N SER A 289 -15.70 -9.06 -1.50
CA SER A 289 -15.08 -8.66 -0.24
C SER A 289 -15.98 -7.79 0.63
N SER A 290 -15.89 -7.96 1.95
CA SER A 290 -16.57 -7.09 2.92
C SER A 290 -15.80 -5.78 3.17
N ARG A 291 -14.53 -5.71 2.75
CA ARG A 291 -13.65 -4.54 2.85
C ARG A 291 -12.47 -4.68 1.89
N GLU A 292 -12.15 -3.61 1.22
CA GLU A 292 -10.95 -3.44 0.39
C GLU A 292 -10.29 -2.10 0.70
N ALA A 293 -8.99 -2.10 0.91
CA ALA A 293 -8.27 -0.83 0.99
C ALA A 293 -8.15 -0.17 -0.39
N PHE A 294 -8.01 -0.99 -1.45
CA PHE A 294 -7.99 -0.57 -2.84
C PHE A 294 -8.79 -1.54 -3.71
N GLY A 295 -8.33 -2.78 -3.90
CA GLY A 295 -8.94 -3.75 -4.78
C GLY A 295 -8.05 -4.08 -5.98
N MET A 296 -6.79 -4.47 -5.74
CA MET A 296 -5.83 -4.81 -6.80
C MET A 296 -6.41 -5.80 -7.82
N THR A 297 -7.12 -6.83 -7.34
CA THR A 297 -7.71 -7.87 -8.19
C THR A 297 -8.80 -7.35 -9.13
N ILE A 298 -9.49 -6.26 -8.76
CA ILE A 298 -10.42 -5.56 -9.66
C ILE A 298 -9.65 -4.98 -10.84
N VAL A 299 -8.61 -4.20 -10.56
CA VAL A 299 -7.80 -3.57 -11.61
C VAL A 299 -7.08 -4.62 -12.46
N GLU A 300 -6.57 -5.68 -11.85
CA GLU A 300 -5.93 -6.80 -12.56
C GLU A 300 -6.90 -7.46 -13.58
N ALA A 301 -8.15 -7.74 -13.17
CA ALA A 301 -9.17 -8.28 -14.07
C ALA A 301 -9.55 -7.28 -15.18
N MET A 302 -9.76 -5.99 -14.83
CA MET A 302 -10.04 -4.93 -15.80
C MET A 302 -8.93 -4.78 -16.84
N ARG A 303 -7.65 -4.87 -16.43
CA ARG A 303 -6.49 -4.84 -17.32
C ARG A 303 -6.46 -6.00 -18.31
N CYS A 304 -7.08 -7.12 -17.95
CA CYS A 304 -7.26 -8.28 -18.82
C CYS A 304 -8.52 -8.20 -19.69
N GLY A 305 -9.25 -7.10 -19.69
CA GLY A 305 -10.50 -6.94 -20.45
C GLY A 305 -11.67 -7.73 -19.88
N VAL A 306 -11.60 -8.17 -18.61
CA VAL A 306 -12.64 -8.95 -17.96
C VAL A 306 -13.54 -8.02 -17.14
N PRO A 307 -14.87 -7.98 -17.42
CA PRO A 307 -15.80 -7.18 -16.64
C PRO A 307 -15.90 -7.72 -15.21
N VAL A 308 -16.00 -6.82 -14.23
CA VAL A 308 -15.96 -7.16 -12.82
C VAL A 308 -17.32 -6.95 -12.16
N VAL A 309 -17.81 -7.95 -11.43
CA VAL A 309 -18.87 -7.81 -10.42
C VAL A 309 -18.19 -7.69 -9.06
N ALA A 310 -18.34 -6.55 -8.40
CA ALA A 310 -17.74 -6.32 -7.08
C ALA A 310 -18.77 -5.85 -6.06
N THR A 311 -18.59 -6.23 -4.80
CA THR A 311 -19.32 -5.59 -3.70
C THR A 311 -18.83 -4.16 -3.50
N ASP A 312 -19.76 -3.20 -3.33
CA ASP A 312 -19.46 -1.82 -2.99
C ASP A 312 -19.08 -1.71 -1.49
N CYS A 313 -18.00 -2.38 -1.15
CA CYS A 313 -17.48 -2.34 0.20
C CYS A 313 -16.63 -1.08 0.44
N PRO A 314 -16.47 -0.64 1.71
CA PRO A 314 -15.75 0.58 2.02
C PRO A 314 -14.36 0.63 1.39
N HIS A 315 -14.12 1.77 0.77
CA HIS A 315 -12.99 2.45 0.17
C HIS A 315 -12.71 2.11 -1.30
N GLY A 316 -12.35 0.88 -1.67
CA GLY A 316 -11.71 0.63 -2.98
C GLY A 316 -12.64 0.48 -4.18
N PRO A 317 -13.60 -0.45 -4.18
CA PRO A 317 -14.32 -0.82 -5.39
C PRO A 317 -15.07 0.32 -6.06
N GLY A 318 -15.77 1.17 -5.27
CA GLY A 318 -16.50 2.33 -5.79
C GLY A 318 -15.61 3.45 -6.34
N GLU A 319 -14.28 3.44 -6.09
CA GLU A 319 -13.35 4.38 -6.72
C GLU A 319 -12.69 3.78 -8.00
N ILE A 320 -12.85 2.47 -8.20
CA ILE A 320 -12.29 1.75 -9.35
C ILE A 320 -13.35 1.51 -10.42
N ILE A 321 -14.57 1.13 -10.03
CA ILE A 321 -15.64 0.73 -10.94
C ILE A 321 -16.65 1.88 -11.10
N GLU A 322 -16.91 2.26 -12.35
CA GLU A 322 -18.09 3.05 -12.71
C GLU A 322 -19.25 2.10 -12.97
N ASN A 323 -20.16 2.04 -11.98
CA ASN A 323 -21.24 1.05 -11.97
C ASN A 323 -22.12 1.14 -13.22
N GLY A 324 -22.26 0.02 -13.93
CA GLY A 324 -23.04 -0.09 -15.15
C GLY A 324 -22.30 0.24 -16.44
N VAL A 325 -21.07 0.77 -16.33
CA VAL A 325 -20.21 1.14 -17.47
C VAL A 325 -19.06 0.15 -17.64
N ASP A 326 -18.15 0.11 -16.65
CA ASP A 326 -16.91 -0.70 -16.69
C ASP A 326 -16.92 -1.86 -15.69
N GLY A 327 -18.06 -2.12 -15.06
CA GLY A 327 -18.30 -3.20 -14.12
C GLY A 327 -19.64 -3.05 -13.41
N ARG A 328 -19.89 -3.92 -12.43
CA ARG A 328 -21.09 -3.90 -11.59
C ARG A 328 -20.71 -3.80 -10.13
N LEU A 329 -21.31 -2.83 -9.43
CA LEU A 329 -21.23 -2.70 -7.97
C LEU A 329 -22.55 -3.19 -7.35
N VAL A 330 -22.44 -4.04 -6.34
CA VAL A 330 -23.59 -4.60 -5.62
C VAL A 330 -23.42 -4.37 -4.11
N PRO A 331 -24.52 -4.34 -3.32
CA PRO A 331 -24.42 -4.18 -1.87
C PRO A 331 -23.56 -5.27 -1.22
N THR A 332 -22.80 -4.89 -0.19
CA THR A 332 -21.98 -5.83 0.58
C THR A 332 -22.87 -6.81 1.36
N GLY A 333 -22.63 -8.10 1.22
CA GLY A 333 -23.34 -9.13 1.94
C GLY A 333 -24.61 -9.66 1.25
N ASP A 334 -25.00 -9.08 0.14
CA ASP A 334 -26.22 -9.41 -0.61
C ASP A 334 -25.93 -10.49 -1.66
N VAL A 335 -26.33 -11.73 -1.36
CA VAL A 335 -26.13 -12.90 -2.24
C VAL A 335 -26.94 -12.79 -3.51
N ASP A 336 -28.18 -12.29 -3.43
CA ASP A 336 -29.09 -12.19 -4.57
C ASP A 336 -28.65 -11.10 -5.53
N ALA A 337 -28.18 -9.98 -5.00
CA ALA A 337 -27.59 -8.91 -5.83
C ALA A 337 -26.31 -9.39 -6.55
N ILE A 338 -25.46 -10.18 -5.88
CA ILE A 338 -24.27 -10.78 -6.51
C ILE A 338 -24.69 -11.72 -7.65
N ALA A 339 -25.66 -12.63 -7.40
CA ALA A 339 -26.15 -13.57 -8.38
C ALA A 339 -26.80 -12.85 -9.58
N GLY A 340 -27.67 -11.87 -9.33
CA GLY A 340 -28.32 -11.08 -10.37
C GLY A 340 -27.34 -10.32 -11.26
N ALA A 341 -26.28 -9.70 -10.66
CA ALA A 341 -25.25 -9.00 -11.41
C ALA A 341 -24.39 -9.96 -12.26
N LEU A 342 -24.07 -11.14 -11.74
CA LEU A 342 -23.38 -12.19 -12.50
C LEU A 342 -24.25 -12.66 -13.67
N LEU A 343 -25.53 -13.00 -13.42
CA LEU A 343 -26.47 -13.46 -14.45
C LEU A 343 -26.68 -12.40 -15.53
N GLY A 344 -26.76 -11.12 -15.18
CA GLY A 344 -26.91 -10.04 -16.16
C GLY A 344 -25.75 -9.98 -17.17
N LEU A 345 -24.51 -10.23 -16.71
CA LEU A 345 -23.36 -10.30 -17.61
C LEU A 345 -23.22 -11.67 -18.31
N ILE A 346 -23.71 -12.74 -17.69
CA ILE A 346 -23.65 -14.11 -18.22
C ILE A 346 -24.63 -14.30 -19.38
N GLN A 347 -25.82 -13.73 -19.26
CA GLN A 347 -26.92 -13.92 -20.22
C GLN A 347 -26.88 -12.99 -21.42
N ASP A 348 -26.12 -11.91 -21.35
CA ASP A 348 -25.99 -10.90 -22.39
C ASP A 348 -24.52 -10.78 -22.85
N ASP A 349 -24.17 -11.48 -23.92
CA ASP A 349 -22.81 -11.53 -24.47
C ASP A 349 -22.36 -10.16 -24.96
N GLU A 350 -23.27 -9.36 -25.53
CA GLU A 350 -22.97 -8.02 -26.04
C GLU A 350 -22.68 -7.04 -24.89
N LEU A 351 -23.52 -7.05 -23.86
CA LEU A 351 -23.28 -6.26 -22.64
C LEU A 351 -21.96 -6.65 -21.97
N ARG A 352 -21.69 -7.96 -21.86
CA ARG A 352 -20.45 -8.48 -21.27
C ARG A 352 -19.23 -7.99 -22.06
N GLY A 353 -19.27 -8.08 -23.40
CA GLY A 353 -18.18 -7.61 -24.26
C GLY A 353 -17.96 -6.12 -24.16
N ARG A 354 -19.02 -5.29 -24.21
CA ARG A 354 -18.92 -3.83 -24.04
C ARG A 354 -18.38 -3.45 -22.67
N THR A 355 -18.85 -4.09 -21.60
CA THR A 355 -18.37 -3.82 -20.25
C THR A 355 -16.90 -4.20 -20.08
N GLY A 356 -16.46 -5.32 -20.68
CA GLY A 356 -15.04 -5.73 -20.67
C GLY A 356 -14.12 -4.75 -21.40
N GLN A 357 -14.55 -4.25 -22.56
CA GLN A 357 -13.80 -3.22 -23.30
C GLN A 357 -13.72 -1.91 -22.52
N ALA A 358 -14.82 -1.47 -21.90
CA ALA A 358 -14.84 -0.28 -21.06
C ALA A 358 -13.92 -0.46 -19.84
N ALA A 359 -13.94 -1.64 -19.20
CA ALA A 359 -13.06 -1.98 -18.08
C ALA A 359 -11.57 -1.88 -18.48
N LEU A 360 -11.20 -2.45 -19.62
CA LEU A 360 -9.83 -2.38 -20.16
C LEU A 360 -9.40 -0.92 -20.37
N ALA A 361 -10.23 -0.13 -21.04
CA ALA A 361 -9.95 1.29 -21.30
C ALA A 361 -9.82 2.09 -19.98
N ALA A 362 -10.76 1.91 -19.05
CA ALA A 362 -10.75 2.61 -17.76
C ALA A 362 -9.54 2.24 -16.89
N SER A 363 -9.03 1.00 -17.01
CA SER A 363 -7.88 0.52 -16.23
C SER A 363 -6.57 1.25 -16.54
N ALA A 364 -6.47 1.92 -17.69
CA ALA A 364 -5.29 2.70 -18.09
C ALA A 364 -4.92 3.83 -17.10
N ARG A 365 -5.88 4.29 -16.28
CA ARG A 365 -5.61 5.27 -15.19
C ARG A 365 -4.72 4.73 -14.08
N PHE A 366 -4.56 3.40 -13.99
CA PHE A 366 -3.71 2.70 -13.01
C PHE A 366 -2.38 2.25 -13.60
N ASP A 367 -2.01 2.77 -14.77
CA ASP A 367 -0.74 2.47 -15.42
C ASP A 367 0.45 2.86 -14.53
N PRO A 368 1.51 2.01 -14.42
CA PRO A 368 2.67 2.29 -13.58
C PRO A 368 3.34 3.63 -13.84
N ALA A 369 3.55 4.02 -15.10
CA ALA A 369 4.19 5.29 -15.43
C ALA A 369 3.35 6.48 -14.96
N ARG A 370 2.02 6.41 -15.15
CA ARG A 370 1.09 7.46 -14.69
C ARG A 370 1.08 7.59 -13.16
N ILE A 371 1.10 6.48 -12.45
CA ILE A 371 1.11 6.47 -10.98
C ILE A 371 2.46 6.93 -10.43
N ALA A 372 3.58 6.48 -11.03
CA ALA A 372 4.92 6.94 -10.68
C ALA A 372 5.06 8.46 -10.85
N GLY A 373 4.58 9.02 -11.97
CA GLY A 373 4.60 10.46 -12.22
C GLY A 373 3.84 11.27 -11.15
N ARG A 374 2.75 10.72 -10.58
CA ARG A 374 2.05 11.37 -9.45
C ARG A 374 2.89 11.36 -8.17
N HIS A 375 3.64 10.30 -7.90
CA HIS A 375 4.56 10.22 -6.79
C HIS A 375 5.74 11.18 -6.97
N GLU A 376 6.33 11.24 -8.16
CA GLU A 376 7.43 12.15 -8.49
C GLU A 376 7.04 13.62 -8.34
N ALA A 377 5.85 13.98 -8.80
CA ALA A 377 5.32 15.33 -8.62
C ALA A 377 5.21 15.70 -7.14
N LEU A 378 4.69 14.78 -6.30
CA LEU A 378 4.62 14.95 -4.86
C LEU A 378 6.01 15.09 -4.24
N PHE A 379 6.95 14.22 -4.57
CA PHE A 379 8.32 14.25 -4.02
C PHE A 379 9.04 15.55 -4.38
N THR A 380 8.90 16.00 -5.63
CA THR A 380 9.48 17.26 -6.11
C THR A 380 8.89 18.48 -5.39
N GLU A 381 7.57 18.53 -5.21
CA GLU A 381 6.88 19.57 -4.44
C GLU A 381 7.42 19.65 -3.01
N LEU A 382 7.49 18.49 -2.33
CA LEU A 382 7.95 18.41 -0.94
C LEU A 382 9.44 18.76 -0.79
N ALA A 383 10.30 18.29 -1.69
CA ALA A 383 11.73 18.62 -1.67
C ALA A 383 11.98 20.13 -1.85
N ARG A 384 11.22 20.78 -2.73
CA ARG A 384 11.30 22.25 -2.90
C ARG A 384 10.87 22.99 -1.63
N SER A 385 9.77 22.57 -1.01
CA SER A 385 9.25 23.16 0.22
C SER A 385 10.21 23.00 1.39
N SER A 386 10.81 21.84 1.56
CA SER A 386 11.80 21.56 2.61
C SER A 386 13.06 22.40 2.44
N ARG A 387 13.58 22.51 1.21
CA ARG A 387 14.76 23.37 0.90
C ARG A 387 14.48 24.85 1.14
N ALA A 388 13.27 25.34 0.80
CA ALA A 388 12.86 26.72 1.05
C ALA A 388 12.77 27.02 2.55
N THR A 389 12.23 26.10 3.35
CA THR A 389 12.11 26.21 4.80
C THR A 389 13.49 26.21 5.47
N LEU A 390 14.40 25.33 5.05
CA LEU A 390 15.78 25.28 5.53
C LEU A 390 16.54 26.58 5.23
N ARG A 391 16.45 27.10 4.00
CA ARG A 391 17.05 28.38 3.60
C ARG A 391 16.51 29.55 4.43
N LYS A 392 15.20 29.59 4.70
CA LYS A 392 14.56 30.61 5.54
C LYS A 392 15.03 30.52 6.99
N SER A 393 15.14 29.31 7.54
CA SER A 393 15.67 29.06 8.90
C SER A 393 17.11 29.50 9.04
N LEU A 394 18.00 29.09 8.11
CA LEU A 394 19.40 29.51 8.08
C LEU A 394 19.55 31.02 7.97
N ARG A 395 18.78 31.69 7.08
CA ARG A 395 18.79 33.16 6.94
C ARG A 395 18.35 33.85 8.21
N ASN A 396 17.35 33.31 8.91
CA ASN A 396 16.89 33.86 10.19
C ASN A 396 17.90 33.65 11.33
N SER A 397 18.60 32.49 11.35
CA SER A 397 19.67 32.25 12.30
C SER A 397 20.86 33.19 12.08
N LEU A 398 21.28 33.39 10.83
CA LEU A 398 22.35 34.33 10.47
C LEU A 398 21.97 35.77 10.84
N ARG A 399 20.71 36.18 10.59
CA ARG A 399 20.22 37.50 11.01
C ARG A 399 20.23 37.69 12.53
N ARG A 400 19.82 36.66 13.29
CA ARG A 400 19.86 36.69 14.77
C ARG A 400 21.31 36.69 15.29
N GLY A 401 22.20 35.91 14.69
CA GLY A 401 23.62 35.89 15.02
C GLY A 401 24.31 37.21 14.70
N GLY A 402 24.06 37.79 13.52
CA GLY A 402 24.54 39.11 13.12
C GLY A 402 24.05 40.24 14.01
N SER A 403 22.79 40.18 14.45
CA SER A 403 22.20 41.17 15.38
C SER A 403 22.84 41.07 16.78
N ALA A 404 23.17 39.85 17.24
CA ALA A 404 23.86 39.66 18.52
C ALA A 404 25.31 40.18 18.50
N VAL A 405 26.02 39.99 17.39
CA VAL A 405 27.40 40.52 17.23
C VAL A 405 27.37 42.06 17.15
N LEU A 406 26.42 42.66 16.41
CA LEU A 406 26.29 44.12 16.36
C LEU A 406 25.83 44.71 17.69
N GLY A 407 24.91 44.05 18.41
CA GLY A 407 24.47 44.47 19.76
C GLY A 407 25.61 44.41 20.78
N GLY A 408 26.49 43.37 20.70
CA GLY A 408 27.71 43.29 21.51
C GLY A 408 28.73 44.41 21.22
N ALA A 409 28.91 44.77 19.96
CA ALA A 409 29.80 45.84 19.54
C ALA A 409 29.31 47.24 19.99
N TYR A 410 28.02 47.50 19.97
CA TYR A 410 27.43 48.76 20.49
C TYR A 410 27.52 48.82 22.02
N GLY A 411 27.29 47.72 22.75
CA GLY A 411 27.37 47.66 24.19
C GLY A 411 28.81 47.87 24.73
N VAL A 412 29.85 47.48 24.00
CA VAL A 412 31.24 47.75 24.34
C VAL A 412 31.61 49.23 24.11
N ARG A 413 31.06 49.84 23.05
CA ARG A 413 31.28 51.25 22.73
C ARG A 413 30.65 52.20 23.76
N ASP A 414 29.43 51.90 24.25
CA ASP A 414 28.76 52.68 25.27
C ASP A 414 29.44 52.57 26.66
N ARG A 415 29.97 51.37 27.02
CA ARG A 415 30.77 51.20 28.25
C ARG A 415 32.10 51.96 28.20
N ALA A 416 32.75 52.01 27.03
CA ALA A 416 33.99 52.81 26.86
C ALA A 416 33.73 54.33 26.95
N ALA A 417 32.60 54.79 26.43
CA ALA A 417 32.19 56.20 26.54
C ALA A 417 31.83 56.62 27.99
N ASP A 418 31.23 55.75 28.77
CA ASP A 418 30.91 55.96 30.20
C ASP A 418 32.17 56.00 31.09
N VAL A 419 33.19 55.17 30.79
CA VAL A 419 34.47 55.21 31.52
C VAL A 419 35.25 56.50 31.24
N ILE A 420 35.22 57.01 30.02
CA ILE A 420 35.88 58.30 29.64
C ILE A 420 35.15 59.49 30.27
N ARG A 421 33.84 59.42 30.43
CA ARG A 421 33.04 60.46 31.05
C ARG A 421 33.26 60.55 32.56
N LYS A 422 33.44 59.42 33.27
CA LYS A 422 33.73 59.37 34.73
C LYS A 422 35.18 59.73 35.09
N GLY A 423 36.12 59.65 34.14
CA GLY A 423 37.53 60.03 34.38
C GLY A 423 37.85 61.52 34.18
N ARG A 424 36.83 62.37 33.81
CA ARG A 424 36.99 63.83 33.65
C ARG A 424 36.40 64.66 34.77
N THR A 425 35.91 64.06 35.82
CA THR A 425 35.30 64.73 37.00
C THR A 425 35.95 64.27 38.32
N ALA A 426 37.25 63.91 38.27
CA ALA A 426 38.09 63.74 39.46
C ALA A 426 39.28 64.68 39.36
#